data_8128794bda0c54a203c82d005f3066e5
#
_entry.id   8128794bda0c54a203c82d005f3066e5
#
_cell.length_a   1.000
_cell.length_b   1.000
_cell.length_c   1.000
_cell.angle_alpha   90.00
_cell.angle_beta   90.00
_cell.angle_gamma   90.00
#
_symmetry.space_group_name_H-M   'P 1'
#
loop_
_entity.id
_entity.type
_entity.pdbx_description
1 polymer ?
#
loop_
_entity_poly.entity_id
_entity_poly.type
_entity_poly.pdbx_seq_one_letter_code
_entity_poly.pdbx_strand_id
1 'polypeptide(L)'
;KLIRNQTMNQIVIRYQDGHIMKGVTNDFLPAKDRFHLIPFDSAPNSKPLEIVVADLKAIFFVKDFDGNAKHKEVKQFDPSKPAPGRKIRVVFKDGEVIVGITQGYQPERPGFFVLPADGQSNNERCFVVASATREVTFL
;
A
#
# COMPACT_ATOMS: atom_id res chain seq x y z
N LYS A 1 23.22 14.25 -14.54
CA LYS A 1 22.62 13.91 -14.16
C LYS A 1 21.78 13.80 -13.74
N LEU A 2 21.81 13.81 -13.66
CA LEU A 2 21.08 13.47 -13.01
C LEU A 2 19.99 13.39 -12.96
N ILE A 3 19.70 12.91 -12.81
CA ILE A 3 18.53 12.63 -12.87
C ILE A 3 17.65 12.44 -11.85
N ARG A 4 17.20 12.76 -11.50
CA ARG A 4 16.48 12.69 -10.71
C ARG A 4 15.19 12.49 -10.69
N ASN A 5 14.79 12.35 -11.15
CA ASN A 5 13.44 12.31 -11.32
C ASN A 5 12.82 11.03 -11.24
N GLN A 6 13.55 9.98 -11.22
CA GLN A 6 12.99 8.70 -11.10
C GLN A 6 13.12 8.26 -9.70
N THR A 7 12.29 8.81 -8.87
CA THR A 7 12.21 8.38 -7.49
C THR A 7 11.60 7.00 -7.46
N MET A 8 12.36 6.04 -6.96
CA MET A 8 11.85 4.71 -6.71
C MET A 8 11.08 4.70 -5.39
N ASN A 9 9.90 4.13 -5.40
CA ASN A 9 9.11 3.98 -4.19
C ASN A 9 9.53 2.73 -3.44
N GLN A 10 9.74 2.86 -2.13
CA GLN A 10 9.98 1.72 -1.26
C GLN A 10 8.63 1.09 -0.93
N ILE A 11 8.49 -0.18 -1.22
CA ILE A 11 7.22 -0.86 -1.02
C ILE A 11 7.41 -2.18 -0.29
N VAL A 12 6.36 -2.56 0.45
CA VAL A 12 6.21 -3.90 1.01
C VAL A 12 4.95 -4.46 0.38
N ILE A 13 5.07 -5.56 -0.37
CA ILE A 13 3.90 -6.18 -0.95
C ILE A 13 3.54 -7.40 -0.10
N ARG A 14 2.23 -7.54 0.13
CA ARG A 14 1.69 -8.70 0.82
C ARG A 14 0.80 -9.44 -0.15
N TYR A 15 1.04 -10.74 -0.24
CA TYR A 15 0.25 -11.62 -1.08
C TYR A 15 -0.97 -12.14 -0.34
N GLN A 16 -1.98 -12.55 -1.08
CA GLN A 16 -3.19 -13.12 -0.46
C GLN A 16 -2.89 -14.42 0.28
N ASP A 17 -1.85 -15.14 -0.11
CA ASP A 17 -1.43 -16.38 0.58
C ASP A 17 -0.61 -16.12 1.85
N GLY A 18 -0.32 -14.86 2.14
CA GLY A 18 0.36 -14.47 3.38
C GLY A 18 1.84 -14.16 3.26
N HIS A 19 2.49 -14.49 2.13
CA HIS A 19 3.91 -14.17 2.06
C HIS A 19 4.13 -12.68 1.74
N ILE A 20 5.32 -12.19 2.01
CA ILE A 20 5.66 -10.79 1.96
C ILE A 20 6.95 -10.62 1.17
N MET A 21 7.01 -9.60 0.32
CA MET A 21 8.26 -9.18 -0.32
C MET A 21 8.47 -7.70 -0.14
N LYS A 22 9.72 -7.30 -0.02
CA LYS A 22 10.11 -5.89 0.11
C LYS A 22 10.99 -5.52 -1.07
N GLY A 23 10.85 -4.30 -1.55
CA GLY A 23 11.67 -3.82 -2.65
C GLY A 23 11.29 -2.43 -3.06
N VAL A 24 11.71 -2.07 -4.28
CA VAL A 24 11.41 -0.74 -4.84
C VAL A 24 10.75 -0.90 -6.19
N THR A 25 9.94 0.09 -6.55
CA THR A 25 9.26 0.13 -7.85
C THR A 25 9.17 1.56 -8.35
N ASN A 26 9.18 1.72 -9.67
CA ASN A 26 8.92 3.01 -10.30
C ASN A 26 7.86 2.95 -11.39
N ASP A 27 7.21 1.80 -11.56
CA ASP A 27 6.24 1.63 -12.63
C ASP A 27 4.85 1.18 -12.16
N PHE A 28 4.57 1.31 -10.87
CA PHE A 28 3.24 0.96 -10.37
C PHE A 28 2.22 2.03 -10.77
N LEU A 29 1.13 1.59 -11.41
CA LEU A 29 0.00 2.46 -11.76
C LEU A 29 -1.29 1.78 -11.29
N PRO A 30 -2.20 2.53 -10.64
CA PRO A 30 -3.41 1.94 -10.06
C PRO A 30 -4.33 1.23 -11.05
N ALA A 31 -4.29 1.63 -12.32
CA ALA A 31 -5.15 1.05 -13.35
C ALA A 31 -4.55 -0.17 -14.03
N LYS A 32 -3.28 -0.46 -13.77
CA LYS A 32 -2.61 -1.59 -14.41
C LYS A 32 -2.68 -2.82 -13.52
N ASP A 33 -2.70 -3.99 -14.16
CA ASP A 33 -2.77 -5.26 -13.45
C ASP A 33 -1.39 -5.85 -13.11
N ARG A 34 -0.31 -5.20 -13.54
CA ARG A 34 1.06 -5.68 -13.32
C ARG A 34 2.01 -4.52 -13.13
N PHE A 35 3.08 -4.79 -12.40
CA PHE A 35 4.20 -3.86 -12.26
C PHE A 35 5.46 -4.65 -11.95
N HIS A 36 6.60 -3.96 -11.85
CA HIS A 36 7.88 -4.62 -11.60
C HIS A 36 8.43 -4.21 -10.26
N LEU A 37 9.02 -5.19 -9.55
CA LEU A 37 9.64 -4.99 -8.25
C LEU A 37 11.11 -5.36 -8.35
N ILE A 38 11.97 -4.47 -7.84
CA ILE A 38 13.38 -4.78 -7.62
C ILE A 38 13.49 -5.18 -6.16
N PRO A 39 13.71 -6.47 -5.84
CA PRO A 39 13.72 -6.93 -4.45
C PRO A 39 14.82 -6.27 -3.63
N PHE A 40 14.51 -6.03 -2.35
CA PHE A 40 15.47 -5.56 -1.39
C PHE A 40 16.60 -6.58 -1.27
N ASP A 41 17.84 -6.10 -1.22
CA ASP A 41 19.03 -6.96 -1.13
C ASP A 41 19.29 -7.82 -2.37
N SER A 42 18.66 -7.51 -3.51
CA SER A 42 19.00 -8.22 -4.74
C SER A 42 20.36 -7.78 -5.27
N ALA A 43 20.98 -8.64 -6.07
CA ALA A 43 22.25 -8.29 -6.70
C ALA A 43 22.06 -7.11 -7.66
N PRO A 44 23.10 -6.27 -7.86
CA PRO A 44 22.93 -5.05 -8.66
C PRO A 44 22.43 -5.28 -10.09
N ASN A 45 22.73 -6.46 -10.66
CA ASN A 45 22.32 -6.77 -12.02
C ASN A 45 21.12 -7.70 -12.09
N SER A 46 20.40 -7.86 -10.99
CA SER A 46 19.23 -8.72 -10.96
C SER A 46 18.12 -8.11 -11.79
N LYS A 47 17.38 -8.96 -12.50
CA LYS A 47 16.22 -8.52 -13.27
C LYS A 47 15.07 -8.21 -12.33
N PRO A 48 14.30 -7.16 -12.61
CA PRO A 48 13.08 -6.90 -11.85
C PRO A 48 12.10 -8.08 -11.98
N LEU A 49 11.34 -8.30 -10.91
CA LEU A 49 10.31 -9.33 -10.90
C LEU A 49 8.99 -8.74 -11.38
N GLU A 50 8.29 -9.47 -12.22
CA GLU A 50 6.94 -9.08 -12.61
C GLU A 50 5.96 -9.47 -11.52
N ILE A 51 5.18 -8.52 -11.08
CA ILE A 51 4.21 -8.72 -10.00
C ILE A 51 2.81 -8.58 -10.56
N VAL A 52 1.96 -9.56 -10.30
CA VAL A 52 0.55 -9.55 -10.71
C VAL A 52 -0.29 -9.04 -9.56
N VAL A 53 -0.97 -7.91 -9.76
CA VAL A 53 -1.70 -7.24 -8.70
C VAL A 53 -2.80 -8.12 -8.10
N ALA A 54 -3.47 -8.92 -8.93
CA ALA A 54 -4.56 -9.78 -8.45
C ALA A 54 -4.12 -10.84 -7.43
N ASP A 55 -2.82 -11.15 -7.36
CA ASP A 55 -2.30 -12.10 -6.38
C ASP A 55 -2.06 -11.45 -5.02
N LEU A 56 -2.14 -10.14 -4.94
CA LEU A 56 -1.76 -9.39 -3.76
C LEU A 56 -2.95 -9.08 -2.87
N LYS A 57 -2.67 -8.95 -1.58
CA LYS A 57 -3.58 -8.37 -0.61
C LYS A 57 -3.50 -6.85 -0.67
N ALA A 58 -2.28 -6.32 -0.62
CA ALA A 58 -2.05 -4.88 -0.57
C ALA A 58 -0.61 -4.55 -0.90
N ILE A 59 -0.38 -3.30 -1.31
CA ILE A 59 0.95 -2.73 -1.54
C ILE A 59 1.10 -1.57 -0.57
N PHE A 60 2.08 -1.69 0.34
CA PHE A 60 2.34 -0.64 1.32
C PHE A 60 3.52 0.21 0.86
N PHE A 61 3.28 1.48 0.64
CA PHE A 61 4.33 2.45 0.32
C PHE A 61 4.86 2.95 1.64
N VAL A 62 6.09 2.56 1.97
CA VAL A 62 6.64 2.74 3.31
C VAL A 62 7.73 3.79 3.34
N LYS A 63 7.88 4.41 4.51
CA LYS A 63 8.95 5.37 4.76
C LYS A 63 10.28 4.64 4.97
N ASP A 64 10.22 3.46 5.60
CA ASP A 64 11.38 2.68 5.96
C ASP A 64 11.03 1.20 5.91
N PHE A 65 11.92 0.37 5.36
CA PHE A 65 11.68 -1.08 5.28
C PHE A 65 11.59 -1.73 6.65
N ASP A 66 12.34 -1.21 7.64
CA ASP A 66 12.34 -1.78 8.99
C ASP A 66 11.10 -1.38 9.79
N GLY A 67 10.46 -0.28 9.41
CA GLY A 67 9.34 0.24 10.14
C GLY A 67 9.75 0.79 11.50
N ASN A 68 8.75 1.01 12.35
CA ASN A 68 8.97 1.45 13.72
C ASN A 68 8.24 0.50 14.66
N ALA A 69 8.99 -0.46 15.21
CA ALA A 69 8.42 -1.52 16.03
C ALA A 69 7.82 -0.99 17.34
N LYS A 70 8.22 0.21 17.78
CA LYS A 70 7.69 0.81 19.00
C LYS A 70 6.43 1.60 18.77
N HIS A 71 6.13 1.93 17.52
CA HIS A 71 4.94 2.69 17.20
C HIS A 71 3.74 1.76 17.07
N LYS A 72 2.65 2.11 17.72
CA LYS A 72 1.39 1.40 17.54
C LYS A 72 0.50 2.24 16.64
N GLU A 73 0.09 1.67 15.54
CA GLU A 73 -0.75 2.39 14.59
C GLU A 73 -2.10 2.71 15.21
N VAL A 74 -2.46 3.99 15.16
CA VAL A 74 -3.74 4.47 15.65
C VAL A 74 -4.76 4.31 14.51
N LYS A 75 -5.82 3.55 14.75
CA LYS A 75 -6.86 3.31 13.74
C LYS A 75 -8.07 4.19 13.97
N GLN A 76 -7.83 5.40 14.45
CA GLN A 76 -8.86 6.40 14.69
C GLN A 76 -8.42 7.74 14.14
N PHE A 77 -9.38 8.51 13.67
CA PHE A 77 -9.09 9.84 13.15
C PHE A 77 -8.97 10.84 14.29
N ASP A 78 -8.05 11.79 14.10
CA ASP A 78 -7.94 12.92 15.02
C ASP A 78 -9.04 13.93 14.68
N PRO A 79 -9.98 14.16 15.59
CA PRO A 79 -11.10 15.08 15.30
C PRO A 79 -10.67 16.52 15.11
N SER A 80 -9.44 16.87 15.52
CA SER A 80 -8.93 18.24 15.34
C SER A 80 -8.37 18.48 13.94
N LYS A 81 -8.24 17.44 13.11
CA LYS A 81 -7.67 17.56 11.77
C LYS A 81 -8.72 17.27 10.72
N PRO A 82 -8.77 18.11 9.66
CA PRO A 82 -9.72 17.86 8.57
C PRO A 82 -9.30 16.62 7.77
N ALA A 83 -10.28 15.92 7.23
CA ALA A 83 -10.04 14.78 6.35
C ALA A 83 -10.09 15.26 4.90
N PRO A 84 -9.00 15.09 4.11
CA PRO A 84 -8.98 15.56 2.71
C PRO A 84 -9.71 14.65 1.75
N GLY A 85 -10.42 13.65 2.24
CA GLY A 85 -11.18 12.72 1.41
C GLY A 85 -12.21 12.00 2.25
N ARG A 86 -12.68 10.87 1.74
CA ARG A 86 -13.70 10.07 2.42
C ARG A 86 -13.03 9.13 3.42
N LYS A 87 -13.54 9.10 4.63
CA LYS A 87 -13.09 8.17 5.65
C LYS A 87 -13.58 6.77 5.31
N ILE A 88 -12.69 5.79 5.41
CA ILE A 88 -12.96 4.44 4.98
C ILE A 88 -12.39 3.43 5.97
N ARG A 89 -13.11 2.33 6.13
CA ARG A 89 -12.68 1.19 6.91
C ARG A 89 -12.71 -0.03 6.01
N VAL A 90 -11.59 -0.73 5.93
CA VAL A 90 -11.43 -1.90 5.06
C VAL A 90 -11.15 -3.11 5.94
N VAL A 91 -11.93 -4.17 5.76
CA VAL A 91 -11.67 -5.45 6.40
C VAL A 91 -11.23 -6.43 5.32
N PHE A 92 -10.03 -6.97 5.46
CA PHE A 92 -9.50 -7.95 4.54
C PHE A 92 -10.07 -9.34 4.83
N LYS A 93 -9.96 -10.24 3.85
CA LYS A 93 -10.43 -11.61 4.01
C LYS A 93 -9.74 -12.35 5.15
N ASP A 94 -8.51 -11.96 5.49
CA ASP A 94 -7.76 -12.54 6.60
C ASP A 94 -8.12 -11.91 7.96
N GLY A 95 -9.01 -10.94 7.98
CA GLY A 95 -9.47 -10.29 9.20
C GLY A 95 -8.75 -9.01 9.57
N GLU A 96 -7.65 -8.68 8.88
CA GLU A 96 -6.96 -7.42 9.18
C GLU A 96 -7.85 -6.23 8.82
N VAL A 97 -7.73 -5.15 9.60
CA VAL A 97 -8.52 -3.93 9.42
C VAL A 97 -7.59 -2.77 9.15
N ILE A 98 -7.92 -1.98 8.12
CA ILE A 98 -7.23 -0.72 7.83
C ILE A 98 -8.26 0.39 7.90
N VAL A 99 -7.90 1.50 8.55
CA VAL A 99 -8.72 2.70 8.62
C VAL A 99 -7.91 3.86 8.06
N GLY A 100 -8.51 4.63 7.18
CA GLY A 100 -7.83 5.75 6.58
C GLY A 100 -8.76 6.60 5.74
N ILE A 101 -8.16 7.30 4.78
CA ILE A 101 -8.87 8.23 3.91
C ILE A 101 -8.63 7.81 2.47
N THR A 102 -9.68 7.77 1.67
CA THR A 102 -9.57 7.50 0.25
C THR A 102 -10.15 8.66 -0.56
N GLN A 103 -9.57 8.92 -1.72
CA GLN A 103 -10.04 10.00 -2.59
C GLN A 103 -10.56 9.49 -3.92
N GLY A 104 -10.40 8.22 -4.21
CA GLY A 104 -10.74 7.69 -5.53
C GLY A 104 -11.25 6.28 -5.53
N TYR A 105 -12.05 5.92 -4.54
CA TYR A 105 -12.59 4.56 -4.49
C TYR A 105 -13.56 4.33 -5.65
N GLN A 106 -13.30 3.29 -6.44
CA GLN A 106 -14.17 2.83 -7.52
C GLN A 106 -14.22 1.31 -7.47
N PRO A 107 -15.41 0.73 -7.23
CA PRO A 107 -15.53 -0.73 -7.01
C PRO A 107 -15.06 -1.59 -8.19
N GLU A 108 -15.14 -1.09 -9.41
CA GLU A 108 -14.78 -1.87 -10.60
C GLU A 108 -13.29 -1.86 -10.89
N ARG A 109 -12.49 -1.11 -10.14
CA ARG A 109 -11.05 -1.08 -10.35
C ARG A 109 -10.34 -2.19 -9.59
N PRO A 110 -9.10 -2.54 -9.97
CA PRO A 110 -8.34 -3.57 -9.26
C PRO A 110 -8.12 -3.27 -7.78
N GLY A 111 -8.08 -1.98 -7.43
CA GLY A 111 -7.89 -1.57 -6.04
C GLY A 111 -8.01 -0.07 -5.88
N PHE A 112 -7.63 0.40 -4.70
CA PHE A 112 -7.74 1.82 -4.38
C PHE A 112 -6.73 2.19 -3.30
N PHE A 113 -6.32 3.46 -3.31
CA PHE A 113 -5.38 3.97 -2.30
C PHE A 113 -6.10 4.37 -1.03
N VAL A 114 -5.46 4.07 0.09
CA VAL A 114 -5.89 4.50 1.41
C VAL A 114 -4.72 5.18 2.09
N LEU A 115 -4.94 6.39 2.60
CA LEU A 115 -3.98 7.08 3.43
C LEU A 115 -4.28 6.71 4.87
N PRO A 116 -3.30 6.22 5.66
CA PRO A 116 -3.56 5.83 7.03
C PRO A 116 -4.14 6.96 7.87
N ALA A 117 -5.02 6.63 8.81
CA ALA A 117 -5.54 7.61 9.75
C ALA A 117 -4.44 8.16 10.66
N ASP A 118 -3.42 7.35 10.93
CA ASP A 118 -2.29 7.70 11.78
C ASP A 118 -1.20 8.36 10.95
N GLY A 119 -1.00 9.66 11.13
CA GLY A 119 0.05 10.41 10.42
C GLY A 119 1.46 9.99 10.77
N GLN A 120 1.65 9.26 11.87
CA GLN A 120 2.96 8.73 12.28
C GLN A 120 3.21 7.33 11.76
N SER A 121 2.28 6.76 10.99
CA SER A 121 2.43 5.43 10.43
C SER A 121 3.67 5.36 9.54
N ASN A 122 4.36 4.22 9.55
CA ASN A 122 5.42 3.93 8.58
C ASN A 122 4.85 3.83 7.16
N ASN A 123 3.58 3.53 7.03
CA ASN A 123 2.91 3.45 5.75
C ASN A 123 2.50 4.85 5.30
N GLU A 124 3.13 5.37 4.24
CA GLU A 124 2.72 6.64 3.67
C GLU A 124 1.35 6.52 3.01
N ARG A 125 1.14 5.42 2.33
CA ARG A 125 -0.13 5.07 1.70
C ARG A 125 -0.17 3.58 1.45
N CYS A 126 -1.37 3.06 1.24
CA CYS A 126 -1.57 1.65 0.97
C CYS A 126 -2.48 1.50 -0.24
N PHE A 127 -2.05 0.70 -1.20
CA PHE A 127 -2.92 0.31 -2.30
C PHE A 127 -3.60 -0.99 -1.90
N VAL A 128 -4.89 -0.93 -1.64
CA VAL A 128 -5.71 -2.08 -1.23
C VAL A 128 -6.19 -2.79 -2.49
N VAL A 129 -5.91 -4.09 -2.59
CA VAL A 129 -6.38 -4.89 -3.72
C VAL A 129 -7.81 -5.33 -3.43
N ALA A 130 -8.73 -4.93 -4.30
CA ALA A 130 -10.17 -5.11 -4.03
C ALA A 130 -10.55 -6.57 -3.80
N SER A 131 -9.96 -7.50 -4.57
CA SER A 131 -10.29 -8.92 -4.44
C SER A 131 -9.85 -9.54 -3.11
N ALA A 132 -8.98 -8.86 -2.36
CA ALA A 132 -8.53 -9.33 -1.05
C ALA A 132 -9.40 -8.82 0.09
N THR A 133 -10.39 -7.97 -0.22
CA THR A 133 -11.24 -7.37 0.83
C THR A 133 -12.49 -8.21 1.06
N ARG A 134 -12.90 -8.25 2.34
CA ARG A 134 -14.17 -8.84 2.73
C ARG A 134 -15.25 -7.78 2.84
N GLU A 135 -14.88 -6.59 3.32
CA GLU A 135 -15.84 -5.52 3.59
C GLU A 135 -15.17 -4.17 3.46
N VAL A 136 -15.85 -3.24 2.83
CA VAL A 136 -15.42 -1.84 2.72
C VAL A 136 -16.57 -0.98 3.21
N THR A 137 -16.30 -0.14 4.21
CA THR A 137 -17.33 0.70 4.82
C THR A 137 -16.84 2.14 4.83
N PHE A 138 -17.70 3.05 4.39
CA PHE A 138 -17.44 4.48 4.53
C PHE A 138 -17.95 4.95 5.88
N LEU A 139 -17.14 5.75 6.53
CA LEU A 139 -17.42 6.22 7.87
C LEU A 139 -18.02 7.63 7.87
#